data_056cdc9617144fe78a9d916eeb03c3cb
#
_entry.id   056cdc9617144fe78a9d916eeb03c3cb
#
_cell.length_a   1.000
_cell.length_b   1.000
_cell.length_c   1.000
_cell.angle_alpha   90.00
_cell.angle_beta   90.00
_cell.angle_gamma   90.00
#
_symmetry.space_group_name_H-M   'P 1'
#
loop_
_entity.id
_entity.type
_entity.pdbx_description
1 polymer ?
#
loop_
_entity_poly.entity_id
_entity_poly.type
_entity_poly.pdbx_seq_one_letter_code
_entity_poly.pdbx_strand_id
1 'polypeptide(L)'
;CEDVPAPYEMPDVTPDEPSSPEMEPAGTGTQADPYNVAAAIKYIDNGGAKDKEVYVKGKVVSVQSGSFDPSYGSLKYYISDDGTATNQFLVFNGYAGPNRTKFSGEDALKPGDEVVICGKLVNYNGTKEFTTGNYIVSINGNGGGGSDQPAAGQPTGDGTKANPFNSVAANQYASSLAAGVESDKDVYIKGKVVSVKEQYGTQFGNATFYISDDG
;
A
#
# COMPACT_ATOMS: atom_id res chain seq x y z
N CYS A 1 -55.10 51.96 -17.79
CA CYS A 1 -54.09 51.69 -16.78
C CYS A 1 -53.69 50.26 -16.89
N GLU A 2 -52.52 50.03 -17.39
CA GLU A 2 -51.97 48.70 -17.73
C GLU A 2 -51.56 47.97 -16.47
N ASP A 3 -52.08 46.76 -16.39
CA ASP A 3 -51.70 45.79 -15.37
C ASP A 3 -50.35 45.19 -15.82
N VAL A 4 -49.26 45.62 -15.15
CA VAL A 4 -47.92 45.04 -15.38
C VAL A 4 -47.85 43.82 -14.51
N PRO A 5 -47.66 42.58 -15.07
CA PRO A 5 -47.49 41.39 -14.27
C PRO A 5 -46.17 41.51 -13.47
N ALA A 6 -46.22 41.05 -12.24
CA ALA A 6 -45.04 40.99 -11.36
C ALA A 6 -43.89 40.26 -12.04
N PRO A 7 -42.62 40.66 -11.79
CA PRO A 7 -41.47 39.95 -12.33
C PRO A 7 -41.51 38.46 -11.91
N TYR A 8 -41.31 37.58 -12.84
CA TYR A 8 -41.16 36.15 -12.59
C TYR A 8 -39.91 35.92 -11.75
N GLU A 9 -40.10 35.55 -10.50
CA GLU A 9 -39.00 35.03 -9.69
C GLU A 9 -38.67 33.65 -10.18
N MET A 10 -37.46 33.51 -10.82
CA MET A 10 -36.92 32.20 -11.12
C MET A 10 -36.63 31.51 -9.78
N PRO A 11 -37.04 30.23 -9.61
CA PRO A 11 -36.62 29.45 -8.48
C PRO A 11 -35.09 29.36 -8.47
N ASP A 12 -34.52 29.62 -7.30
CA ASP A 12 -33.07 29.49 -7.04
C ASP A 12 -32.70 28.00 -7.20
N VAL A 13 -32.42 27.60 -8.41
CA VAL A 13 -31.81 26.30 -8.72
C VAL A 13 -30.34 26.45 -8.44
N THR A 14 -29.94 26.31 -7.18
CA THR A 14 -28.58 25.88 -6.88
C THR A 14 -28.40 24.53 -7.59
N PRO A 15 -27.42 24.41 -8.50
CA PRO A 15 -27.11 23.10 -9.04
C PRO A 15 -26.73 22.21 -7.86
N ASP A 16 -27.52 21.16 -7.61
CA ASP A 16 -27.05 20.04 -6.82
C ASP A 16 -25.83 19.49 -7.59
N GLU A 17 -24.62 19.96 -7.22
CA GLU A 17 -23.43 19.20 -7.53
C GLU A 17 -23.65 17.81 -6.92
N PRO A 18 -23.49 16.72 -7.71
CA PRO A 18 -23.55 15.40 -7.13
C PRO A 18 -22.44 15.32 -6.10
N SER A 19 -22.78 15.51 -4.85
CA SER A 19 -21.88 15.20 -3.74
C SER A 19 -21.57 13.71 -3.87
N SER A 20 -20.32 13.39 -4.23
CA SER A 20 -19.84 12.02 -4.08
C SER A 20 -20.21 11.55 -2.69
N PRO A 21 -20.80 10.38 -2.52
CA PRO A 21 -21.22 9.91 -1.22
C PRO A 21 -20.02 9.97 -0.28
N GLU A 22 -20.11 10.77 0.76
CA GLU A 22 -19.10 10.86 1.79
C GLU A 22 -18.96 9.46 2.39
N MET A 23 -17.79 8.85 2.22
CA MET A 23 -17.56 7.49 2.72
C MET A 23 -17.61 7.50 4.24
N GLU A 24 -18.41 6.59 4.82
CA GLU A 24 -18.49 6.47 6.27
C GLU A 24 -17.14 6.01 6.86
N PRO A 25 -16.69 6.63 7.97
CA PRO A 25 -15.48 6.21 8.65
C PRO A 25 -15.54 4.75 9.10
N ALA A 26 -14.54 3.96 8.73
CA ALA A 26 -14.47 2.54 9.02
C ALA A 26 -13.06 2.10 9.44
N GLY A 27 -12.98 0.96 10.14
CA GLY A 27 -11.73 0.38 10.63
C GLY A 27 -11.34 0.86 12.03
N THR A 28 -10.38 0.17 12.63
CA THR A 28 -9.85 0.44 13.99
C THR A 28 -8.41 0.96 13.98
N GLY A 29 -7.80 1.09 12.80
CA GLY A 29 -6.44 1.57 12.61
C GLY A 29 -5.36 0.56 12.97
N THR A 30 -5.72 -0.72 13.06
CA THR A 30 -4.79 -1.84 13.23
C THR A 30 -4.44 -2.45 11.86
N GLN A 31 -3.40 -3.25 11.80
CA GLN A 31 -3.02 -3.92 10.56
C GLN A 31 -4.11 -4.87 10.05
N ALA A 32 -4.81 -5.55 10.97
CA ALA A 32 -5.89 -6.47 10.63
C ALA A 32 -7.18 -5.74 10.19
N ASP A 33 -7.36 -4.50 10.65
CA ASP A 33 -8.53 -3.68 10.38
C ASP A 33 -8.10 -2.21 10.22
N PRO A 34 -7.47 -1.85 9.08
CA PRO A 34 -6.99 -0.50 8.82
C PRO A 34 -8.14 0.51 8.78
N TYR A 35 -7.87 1.73 9.22
CA TYR A 35 -8.77 2.85 8.93
C TYR A 35 -8.93 3.01 7.42
N ASN A 36 -10.14 3.35 6.97
CA ASN A 36 -10.28 4.00 5.67
C ASN A 36 -9.86 5.47 5.78
N VAL A 37 -9.74 6.19 4.68
CA VAL A 37 -9.29 7.60 4.69
C VAL A 37 -10.24 8.48 5.48
N ALA A 38 -11.56 8.27 5.39
CA ALA A 38 -12.55 9.00 6.19
C ALA A 38 -12.31 8.81 7.70
N ALA A 39 -12.01 7.59 8.15
CA ALA A 39 -11.69 7.32 9.56
C ALA A 39 -10.36 7.94 9.99
N ALA A 40 -9.35 7.95 9.12
CA ALA A 40 -8.05 8.59 9.40
C ALA A 40 -8.22 10.12 9.58
N ILE A 41 -9.03 10.76 8.74
CA ILE A 41 -9.38 12.17 8.87
C ILE A 41 -10.08 12.43 10.20
N LYS A 42 -11.10 11.63 10.52
CA LYS A 42 -11.85 11.71 11.78
C LYS A 42 -10.97 11.48 13.01
N TYR A 43 -10.02 10.55 12.91
CA TYR A 43 -9.03 10.30 13.98
C TYR A 43 -8.24 11.56 14.30
N ILE A 44 -7.74 12.29 13.28
CA ILE A 44 -7.03 13.56 13.45
C ILE A 44 -7.94 14.62 14.04
N ASP A 45 -9.18 14.78 13.53
CA ASP A 45 -10.14 15.79 13.98
C ASP A 45 -10.55 15.60 15.44
N ASN A 46 -10.62 14.36 15.90
CA ASN A 46 -10.90 14.02 17.29
C ASN A 46 -9.67 14.10 18.22
N GLY A 47 -8.55 14.64 17.75
CA GLY A 47 -7.34 14.79 18.56
C GLY A 47 -6.61 13.49 18.82
N GLY A 48 -6.67 12.55 17.90
CA GLY A 48 -5.96 11.28 17.98
C GLY A 48 -4.45 11.43 18.26
N ALA A 49 -3.85 10.46 18.93
CA ALA A 49 -2.47 10.52 19.37
C ALA A 49 -1.50 10.63 18.18
N LYS A 50 -0.74 11.74 18.13
CA LYS A 50 0.19 12.07 17.02
C LYS A 50 1.45 11.19 16.99
N ASP A 51 1.79 10.55 18.08
CA ASP A 51 2.95 9.67 18.25
C ASP A 51 2.62 8.19 18.00
N LYS A 52 1.34 7.86 17.91
CA LYS A 52 0.87 6.49 17.64
C LYS A 52 0.90 6.19 16.14
N GLU A 53 1.51 5.07 15.76
CA GLU A 53 1.39 4.52 14.42
C GLU A 53 0.02 3.86 14.25
N VAL A 54 -0.60 4.11 13.12
CA VAL A 54 -1.87 3.52 12.71
C VAL A 54 -1.77 3.03 11.27
N TYR A 55 -2.66 2.14 10.90
CA TYR A 55 -2.77 1.62 9.53
C TYR A 55 -3.95 2.27 8.84
N VAL A 56 -3.71 2.76 7.62
CA VAL A 56 -4.75 3.37 6.77
C VAL A 56 -4.75 2.72 5.40
N LYS A 57 -5.92 2.35 4.93
CA LYS A 57 -6.18 1.80 3.61
C LYS A 57 -6.79 2.87 2.71
N GLY A 58 -6.34 2.95 1.47
CA GLY A 58 -6.92 3.85 0.46
C GLY A 58 -6.43 3.51 -0.94
N LYS A 59 -6.99 4.20 -1.92
CA LYS A 59 -6.56 4.12 -3.32
C LYS A 59 -5.69 5.30 -3.67
N VAL A 60 -4.61 5.08 -4.37
CA VAL A 60 -3.74 6.15 -4.87
C VAL A 60 -4.51 7.02 -5.85
N VAL A 61 -4.60 8.30 -5.56
CA VAL A 61 -5.21 9.33 -6.43
C VAL A 61 -4.18 9.83 -7.43
N SER A 62 -3.02 10.23 -6.93
CA SER A 62 -1.93 10.77 -7.72
C SER A 62 -0.61 10.69 -6.98
N VAL A 63 0.49 10.57 -7.70
CA VAL A 63 1.85 10.76 -7.21
C VAL A 63 2.29 12.18 -7.56
N GLN A 64 2.84 12.92 -6.59
CA GLN A 64 3.30 14.27 -6.82
C GLN A 64 4.56 14.24 -7.72
N SER A 65 4.47 14.84 -8.88
CA SER A 65 5.58 14.91 -9.83
C SER A 65 6.80 15.62 -9.23
N GLY A 66 8.00 15.07 -9.45
CA GLY A 66 9.26 15.59 -8.90
C GLY A 66 9.42 15.35 -7.40
N SER A 67 8.58 14.51 -6.77
CA SER A 67 8.69 14.20 -5.34
C SER A 67 9.71 13.09 -5.03
N PHE A 68 10.13 12.33 -6.02
CA PHE A 68 11.11 11.27 -5.85
C PHE A 68 12.52 11.84 -5.74
N ASP A 69 13.18 11.55 -4.62
CA ASP A 69 14.60 11.80 -4.42
C ASP A 69 15.34 10.47 -4.30
N PRO A 70 16.23 10.12 -5.23
CA PRO A 70 16.96 8.85 -5.20
C PRO A 70 17.77 8.64 -3.92
N SER A 71 18.19 9.73 -3.25
CA SER A 71 18.97 9.67 -2.01
C SER A 71 18.13 9.11 -0.87
N TYR A 72 16.87 9.51 -0.79
CA TYR A 72 15.92 9.05 0.24
C TYR A 72 15.03 7.91 -0.24
N GLY A 73 14.67 7.88 -1.52
CA GLY A 73 13.79 6.88 -2.12
C GLY A 73 12.35 6.95 -1.61
N SER A 74 11.92 8.11 -1.13
CA SER A 74 10.56 8.36 -0.67
C SER A 74 9.73 9.07 -1.73
N LEU A 75 8.40 8.95 -1.62
CA LEU A 75 7.44 9.62 -2.49
C LEU A 75 6.45 10.46 -1.67
N LYS A 76 5.90 11.50 -2.32
CA LYS A 76 4.70 12.20 -1.88
C LYS A 76 3.57 11.84 -2.82
N TYR A 77 2.46 11.39 -2.26
CA TYR A 77 1.30 11.00 -3.04
C TYR A 77 0.02 11.18 -2.24
N TYR A 78 -1.10 11.16 -2.92
CA TYR A 78 -2.42 11.29 -2.31
C TYR A 78 -3.16 9.97 -2.41
N ILE A 79 -3.92 9.67 -1.37
CA ILE A 79 -4.85 8.54 -1.32
C ILE A 79 -6.25 9.03 -0.97
N SER A 80 -7.27 8.31 -1.40
CA SER A 80 -8.66 8.51 -0.98
C SER A 80 -9.38 7.17 -0.92
N ASP A 81 -10.60 7.15 -0.39
CA ASP A 81 -11.37 5.91 -0.28
C ASP A 81 -11.85 5.39 -1.63
N ASP A 82 -12.18 6.29 -2.56
CA ASP A 82 -12.72 5.96 -3.88
C ASP A 82 -11.71 6.11 -5.04
N GLY A 83 -10.54 6.69 -4.78
CA GLY A 83 -9.51 6.98 -5.79
C GLY A 83 -9.69 8.32 -6.50
N THR A 84 -10.67 9.15 -6.08
CA THR A 84 -10.87 10.50 -6.60
C THR A 84 -10.14 11.54 -5.73
N ALA A 85 -10.03 12.77 -6.24
CA ALA A 85 -9.42 13.88 -5.50
C ALA A 85 -10.28 14.41 -4.34
N THR A 86 -11.54 13.96 -4.24
CA THR A 86 -12.43 14.35 -3.14
C THR A 86 -11.98 13.68 -1.85
N ASN A 87 -11.85 14.45 -0.77
CA ASN A 87 -11.39 13.97 0.55
C ASN A 87 -10.06 13.22 0.50
N GLN A 88 -9.16 13.62 -0.40
CA GLN A 88 -7.84 13.01 -0.49
C GLN A 88 -6.98 13.31 0.74
N PHE A 89 -6.11 12.38 1.07
CA PHE A 89 -5.20 12.40 2.21
C PHE A 89 -3.75 12.34 1.72
N LEU A 90 -2.90 13.23 2.23
CA LEU A 90 -1.51 13.29 1.80
C LEU A 90 -0.67 12.23 2.52
N VAL A 91 0.12 11.49 1.75
CA VAL A 91 1.19 10.64 2.23
C VAL A 91 2.52 11.38 2.02
N PHE A 92 3.02 11.99 3.09
CA PHE A 92 4.21 12.83 3.02
C PHE A 92 5.47 12.00 3.23
N ASN A 93 6.37 12.01 2.23
CA ASN A 93 7.65 11.29 2.23
C ASN A 93 7.51 9.84 2.71
N GLY A 94 6.58 9.10 2.08
CA GLY A 94 6.34 7.68 2.35
C GLY A 94 7.38 6.79 1.70
N TYR A 95 7.63 5.65 2.31
CA TYR A 95 8.56 4.62 1.83
C TYR A 95 7.80 3.42 1.25
N ALA A 96 8.47 2.68 0.39
CA ALA A 96 7.90 1.49 -0.25
C ALA A 96 7.65 0.34 0.74
N GLY A 97 8.33 0.34 1.87
CA GLY A 97 8.20 -0.67 2.91
C GLY A 97 8.87 -0.26 4.21
N PRO A 98 8.90 -1.17 5.21
CA PRO A 98 9.52 -0.91 6.51
C PRO A 98 11.02 -0.64 6.39
N ASN A 99 11.62 -0.12 7.47
CA ASN A 99 13.06 0.21 7.52
C ASN A 99 13.52 1.17 6.41
N ARG A 100 12.64 2.08 5.99
CA ARG A 100 12.89 3.04 4.90
C ARG A 100 13.25 2.36 3.58
N THR A 101 12.59 1.24 3.27
CA THR A 101 12.72 0.60 1.96
C THR A 101 12.36 1.61 0.87
N LYS A 102 13.28 1.82 -0.08
CA LYS A 102 13.14 2.85 -1.10
C LYS A 102 12.21 2.42 -2.21
N PHE A 103 11.45 3.37 -2.76
CA PHE A 103 10.84 3.20 -4.08
C PHE A 103 11.91 3.18 -5.17
N SER A 104 11.62 2.54 -6.29
CA SER A 104 12.48 2.51 -7.49
C SER A 104 12.38 3.80 -8.32
N GLY A 105 11.26 4.52 -8.20
CA GLY A 105 10.95 5.73 -8.95
C GLY A 105 9.52 6.20 -8.69
N GLU A 106 9.10 7.29 -9.32
CA GLU A 106 7.74 7.82 -9.22
C GLU A 106 6.68 6.89 -9.82
N ASP A 107 7.07 6.08 -10.79
CA ASP A 107 6.23 5.11 -11.49
C ASP A 107 5.98 3.82 -10.70
N ALA A 108 6.62 3.68 -9.53
CA ALA A 108 6.42 2.56 -8.62
C ALA A 108 5.00 2.51 -8.00
N LEU A 109 4.30 3.65 -7.99
CA LEU A 109 2.89 3.76 -7.61
C LEU A 109 2.09 4.37 -8.76
N LYS A 110 0.88 3.87 -8.95
CA LYS A 110 -0.02 4.35 -10.01
C LYS A 110 -1.38 4.76 -9.43
N PRO A 111 -2.04 5.76 -10.02
CA PRO A 111 -3.43 6.05 -9.69
C PRO A 111 -4.30 4.78 -9.79
N GLY A 112 -5.12 4.55 -8.77
CA GLY A 112 -5.96 3.37 -8.64
C GLY A 112 -5.35 2.21 -7.84
N ASP A 113 -4.03 2.22 -7.58
CA ASP A 113 -3.43 1.23 -6.69
C ASP A 113 -4.05 1.30 -5.29
N GLU A 114 -4.48 0.17 -4.77
CA GLU A 114 -4.97 0.06 -3.39
C GLU A 114 -3.79 -0.18 -2.45
N VAL A 115 -3.61 0.70 -1.48
CA VAL A 115 -2.49 0.65 -0.54
C VAL A 115 -2.96 0.55 0.89
N VAL A 116 -2.21 -0.16 1.73
CA VAL A 116 -2.27 -0.09 3.19
C VAL A 116 -0.96 0.51 3.67
N ILE A 117 -1.04 1.59 4.44
CA ILE A 117 0.10 2.36 4.90
C ILE A 117 0.13 2.35 6.42
N CYS A 118 1.31 2.12 7.01
CA CYS A 118 1.57 2.28 8.43
C CYS A 118 2.33 3.57 8.69
N GLY A 119 1.89 4.35 9.67
CA GLY A 119 2.58 5.58 10.04
C GLY A 119 1.81 6.44 11.04
N LYS A 120 2.39 7.57 11.36
CA LYS A 120 1.81 8.57 12.28
C LYS A 120 1.04 9.61 11.49
N LEU A 121 -0.11 10.02 12.03
CA LEU A 121 -0.99 11.00 11.40
C LEU A 121 -0.87 12.36 12.08
N VAL A 122 -0.99 13.43 11.28
CA VAL A 122 -0.94 14.80 11.78
C VAL A 122 -1.84 15.71 10.95
N ASN A 123 -2.32 16.80 11.57
CA ASN A 123 -2.78 17.98 10.88
C ASN A 123 -1.60 18.97 10.83
N TYR A 124 -0.96 19.08 9.68
CA TYR A 124 0.14 20.01 9.46
C TYR A 124 -0.38 21.27 8.73
N ASN A 125 -0.52 22.36 9.46
CA ASN A 125 -1.01 23.64 8.94
C ASN A 125 -2.31 23.54 8.11
N GLY A 126 -3.24 22.70 8.55
CA GLY A 126 -4.53 22.48 7.88
C GLY A 126 -4.54 21.29 6.91
N THR A 127 -3.39 20.74 6.54
CA THR A 127 -3.30 19.54 5.74
C THR A 127 -3.25 18.31 6.63
N LYS A 128 -4.20 17.39 6.42
CA LYS A 128 -4.21 16.10 7.12
C LYS A 128 -3.35 15.11 6.34
N GLU A 129 -2.36 14.55 7.02
CA GLU A 129 -1.33 13.77 6.36
C GLU A 129 -0.68 12.72 7.23
N PHE A 130 -0.02 11.75 6.59
CA PHE A 130 1.02 10.96 7.21
C PHE A 130 2.30 11.77 7.35
N THR A 131 2.97 11.69 8.49
CA THR A 131 4.31 12.27 8.68
C THR A 131 5.38 11.44 7.97
N THR A 132 6.55 12.02 7.75
CA THR A 132 7.73 11.30 7.24
C THR A 132 8.03 10.04 8.08
N GLY A 133 8.42 8.96 7.40
CA GLY A 133 8.74 7.68 8.01
C GLY A 133 7.60 6.67 7.95
N ASN A 134 6.46 7.07 7.40
CA ASN A 134 5.40 6.14 7.03
C ASN A 134 5.87 5.21 5.90
N TYR A 135 5.26 4.05 5.80
CA TYR A 135 5.62 3.07 4.78
C TYR A 135 4.43 2.23 4.34
N ILE A 136 4.52 1.72 3.13
CA ILE A 136 3.50 0.82 2.58
C ILE A 136 3.66 -0.57 3.20
N VAL A 137 2.53 -1.11 3.64
CA VAL A 137 2.40 -2.49 4.16
C VAL A 137 1.92 -3.43 3.07
N SER A 138 1.05 -2.95 2.18
CA SER A 138 0.60 -3.71 1.01
C SER A 138 0.17 -2.80 -0.14
N ILE A 139 0.35 -3.29 -1.37
CA ILE A 139 -0.14 -2.68 -2.61
C ILE A 139 -0.98 -3.72 -3.32
N ASN A 140 -2.24 -3.40 -3.65
CA ASN A 140 -3.18 -4.29 -4.36
C ASN A 140 -3.31 -5.68 -3.69
N GLY A 141 -3.29 -5.68 -2.34
CA GLY A 141 -3.31 -6.90 -1.53
C GLY A 141 -1.94 -7.58 -1.39
N ASN A 142 -0.90 -7.02 -2.00
CA ASN A 142 0.47 -7.54 -1.99
C ASN A 142 1.32 -6.76 -0.99
N GLY A 143 2.13 -7.42 -0.16
CA GLY A 143 2.96 -6.77 0.86
C GLY A 143 3.86 -5.69 0.27
N GLY A 144 3.84 -4.49 0.88
CA GLY A 144 4.72 -3.36 0.50
C GLY A 144 6.15 -3.62 0.94
N GLY A 145 7.07 -3.47 0.02
CA GLY A 145 8.49 -3.56 0.22
C GLY A 145 9.14 -3.53 -1.16
N GLY A 146 9.71 -2.38 -1.55
CA GLY A 146 10.42 -2.23 -2.82
C GLY A 146 11.62 -3.15 -2.85
N SER A 147 11.43 -4.26 -3.40
CA SER A 147 12.30 -5.20 -4.11
C SER A 147 11.42 -6.38 -4.50
N ASP A 148 11.46 -6.83 -5.72
CA ASP A 148 10.87 -7.98 -6.37
C ASP A 148 10.39 -9.14 -5.46
N GLN A 149 9.54 -8.85 -4.46
CA GLN A 149 8.90 -9.85 -3.63
C GLN A 149 7.41 -9.83 -3.91
N PRO A 150 6.89 -10.86 -4.55
CA PRO A 150 5.46 -11.04 -4.76
C PRO A 150 4.71 -11.05 -3.43
N ALA A 151 3.44 -10.69 -3.51
CA ALA A 151 2.50 -10.71 -2.40
C ALA A 151 2.75 -11.84 -1.42
N ALA A 152 2.87 -11.50 -0.15
CA ALA A 152 2.79 -12.49 0.90
C ALA A 152 1.37 -13.08 0.89
N GLY A 153 1.16 -14.05 -0.01
CA GLY A 153 0.06 -14.99 0.08
C GLY A 153 0.12 -15.65 1.45
N GLN A 154 -0.98 -16.22 1.91
CA GLN A 154 -0.93 -17.01 3.14
C GLN A 154 0.06 -18.17 2.95
N PRO A 155 0.86 -18.52 3.97
CA PRO A 155 1.73 -19.67 3.89
C PRO A 155 0.89 -20.92 3.65
N THR A 156 1.22 -21.70 2.65
CA THR A 156 0.54 -22.95 2.32
C THR A 156 1.54 -24.07 2.06
N GLY A 157 1.07 -25.28 2.26
CA GLY A 157 1.89 -26.48 2.14
C GLY A 157 2.59 -26.88 3.43
N ASP A 158 3.11 -28.09 3.47
CA ASP A 158 3.87 -28.66 4.58
C ASP A 158 5.29 -29.08 4.18
N GLY A 159 5.71 -28.72 2.95
CA GLY A 159 7.02 -29.01 2.41
C GLY A 159 7.19 -30.44 1.91
N THR A 160 6.13 -31.24 1.85
CA THR A 160 6.18 -32.58 1.25
C THR A 160 5.97 -32.51 -0.27
N LYS A 161 6.34 -33.59 -0.98
CA LYS A 161 6.09 -33.68 -2.43
C LYS A 161 4.60 -33.59 -2.78
N ALA A 162 3.74 -34.12 -1.92
CA ALA A 162 2.29 -34.11 -2.13
C ALA A 162 1.68 -32.74 -1.84
N ASN A 163 2.30 -31.97 -0.95
CA ASN A 163 1.83 -30.65 -0.50
C ASN A 163 3.02 -29.70 -0.33
N PRO A 164 3.66 -29.26 -1.44
CA PRO A 164 4.85 -28.42 -1.37
C PRO A 164 4.55 -27.05 -0.77
N PHE A 165 5.54 -26.48 -0.09
CA PHE A 165 5.48 -25.09 0.37
C PHE A 165 5.26 -24.15 -0.82
N ASN A 166 4.44 -23.13 -0.63
CA ASN A 166 4.51 -21.93 -1.46
C ASN A 166 5.72 -21.07 -1.04
N SER A 167 6.04 -20.00 -1.76
CA SER A 167 7.21 -19.17 -1.48
C SER A 167 7.16 -18.54 -0.08
N VAL A 168 5.96 -18.18 0.41
CA VAL A 168 5.76 -17.62 1.75
C VAL A 168 6.07 -18.63 2.84
N ALA A 169 5.50 -19.84 2.74
CA ALA A 169 5.77 -20.92 3.69
C ALA A 169 7.25 -21.34 3.68
N ALA A 170 7.88 -21.37 2.50
CA ALA A 170 9.30 -21.66 2.36
C ALA A 170 10.17 -20.62 3.06
N ASN A 171 9.87 -19.32 2.90
CA ASN A 171 10.57 -18.24 3.58
C ASN A 171 10.38 -18.30 5.09
N GLN A 172 9.18 -18.60 5.58
CA GLN A 172 8.93 -18.77 7.02
C GLN A 172 9.73 -19.96 7.58
N TYR A 173 9.72 -21.06 6.89
CA TYR A 173 10.50 -22.26 7.28
C TYR A 173 11.99 -21.94 7.32
N ALA A 174 12.55 -21.34 6.27
CA ALA A 174 13.96 -20.93 6.22
C ALA A 174 14.33 -19.96 7.35
N SER A 175 13.44 -19.01 7.66
CA SER A 175 13.63 -18.03 8.75
C SER A 175 13.60 -18.67 10.15
N SER A 176 13.02 -19.86 10.29
CA SER A 176 13.02 -20.62 11.54
C SER A 176 14.36 -21.36 11.80
N LEU A 177 15.17 -21.51 10.77
CA LEU A 177 16.50 -22.11 10.88
C LEU A 177 17.51 -21.09 11.41
N ALA A 178 18.47 -21.54 12.20
CA ALA A 178 19.56 -20.67 12.62
C ALA A 178 20.47 -20.33 11.42
N ALA A 179 21.10 -19.15 11.46
CA ALA A 179 21.98 -18.71 10.39
C ALA A 179 23.09 -19.73 10.10
N GLY A 180 23.22 -20.15 8.85
CA GLY A 180 24.21 -21.14 8.42
C GLY A 180 23.85 -22.60 8.73
N VAL A 181 22.63 -22.87 9.20
CA VAL A 181 22.13 -24.21 9.45
C VAL A 181 21.24 -24.64 8.30
N GLU A 182 21.49 -25.82 7.73
CA GLU A 182 20.64 -26.45 6.72
C GLU A 182 19.48 -27.19 7.38
N SER A 183 18.39 -27.36 6.64
CA SER A 183 17.27 -28.20 7.08
C SER A 183 17.71 -29.67 7.23
N ASP A 184 17.19 -30.35 8.22
CA ASP A 184 17.47 -31.77 8.49
C ASP A 184 16.85 -32.73 7.48
N LYS A 185 16.04 -32.22 6.57
CA LYS A 185 15.34 -32.98 5.52
C LYS A 185 15.14 -32.11 4.28
N ASP A 186 15.02 -32.80 3.14
CA ASP A 186 14.63 -32.17 1.89
C ASP A 186 13.20 -31.63 1.99
N VAL A 187 12.99 -30.42 1.46
CA VAL A 187 11.67 -29.80 1.35
C VAL A 187 11.33 -29.53 -0.11
N TYR A 188 10.06 -29.63 -0.43
CA TYR A 188 9.53 -29.34 -1.76
C TYR A 188 8.89 -27.96 -1.75
N ILE A 189 9.26 -27.14 -2.75
CA ILE A 189 8.74 -25.77 -2.93
C ILE A 189 8.13 -25.67 -4.31
N LYS A 190 6.97 -25.05 -4.43
CA LYS A 190 6.29 -24.74 -5.68
C LYS A 190 6.27 -23.23 -5.89
N GLY A 191 6.66 -22.79 -7.08
CA GLY A 191 6.62 -21.37 -7.47
C GLY A 191 6.85 -21.20 -8.96
N LYS A 192 6.72 -19.98 -9.44
CA LYS A 192 7.06 -19.55 -10.79
C LYS A 192 8.46 -18.92 -10.80
N VAL A 193 9.25 -19.16 -11.84
CA VAL A 193 10.56 -18.51 -11.98
C VAL A 193 10.36 -17.03 -12.33
N VAL A 194 10.89 -16.15 -11.46
CA VAL A 194 10.85 -14.70 -11.65
C VAL A 194 12.05 -14.22 -12.45
N SER A 195 13.25 -14.67 -12.07
CA SER A 195 14.48 -14.27 -12.72
C SER A 195 15.57 -15.32 -12.53
N VAL A 196 16.51 -15.35 -13.45
CA VAL A 196 17.71 -16.20 -13.38
C VAL A 196 18.89 -15.30 -12.99
N LYS A 197 19.45 -15.51 -11.80
CA LYS A 197 20.63 -14.78 -11.32
C LYS A 197 21.91 -15.25 -11.97
N GLU A 198 22.08 -16.57 -12.06
CA GLU A 198 23.23 -17.20 -12.69
C GLU A 198 22.74 -18.25 -13.68
N GLN A 199 23.19 -18.12 -14.93
CA GLN A 199 22.85 -19.07 -15.98
C GLN A 199 23.44 -20.46 -15.69
N TYR A 200 22.88 -21.46 -16.32
CA TYR A 200 23.37 -22.83 -16.20
C TYR A 200 24.88 -22.93 -16.50
N GLY A 201 25.62 -23.38 -15.49
CA GLY A 201 27.05 -23.64 -15.59
C GLY A 201 27.35 -25.11 -15.86
N THR A 202 28.00 -25.43 -16.99
CA THR A 202 28.34 -26.82 -17.36
C THR A 202 29.30 -27.47 -16.39
N GLN A 203 30.11 -26.69 -15.68
CA GLN A 203 31.11 -27.21 -14.74
C GLN A 203 30.47 -27.89 -13.53
N PHE A 204 29.38 -27.30 -12.99
CA PHE A 204 28.71 -27.81 -11.79
C PHE A 204 27.30 -28.31 -12.06
N GLY A 205 26.76 -28.13 -13.28
CA GLY A 205 25.44 -28.57 -13.67
C GLY A 205 24.29 -27.86 -12.94
N ASN A 206 24.50 -26.63 -12.48
CA ASN A 206 23.54 -25.87 -11.70
C ASN A 206 23.28 -24.46 -12.29
N ALA A 207 22.22 -23.84 -11.82
CA ALA A 207 21.85 -22.46 -12.07
C ALA A 207 21.27 -21.84 -10.79
N THR A 208 21.38 -20.51 -10.67
CA THR A 208 20.76 -19.77 -9.56
C THR A 208 19.61 -18.94 -10.09
N PHE A 209 18.43 -19.10 -9.51
CA PHE A 209 17.23 -18.39 -9.93
C PHE A 209 16.31 -18.09 -8.74
N TYR A 210 15.43 -17.13 -8.92
CA TYR A 210 14.41 -16.75 -7.95
C TYR A 210 13.03 -17.28 -8.39
N ILE A 211 12.25 -17.70 -7.41
CA ILE A 211 10.88 -18.15 -7.60
C ILE A 211 9.93 -17.36 -6.71
N SER A 212 8.69 -17.20 -7.17
CA SER A 212 7.59 -16.61 -6.41
C SER A 212 6.28 -17.36 -6.65
N ASP A 213 5.24 -17.00 -5.92
CA ASP A 213 3.92 -17.66 -6.06
C ASP A 213 3.17 -17.19 -7.31
N ASP A 214 3.39 -15.98 -7.74
CA ASP A 214 2.67 -15.28 -8.83
C ASP A 214 3.52 -14.98 -10.08
N GLY A 215 4.82 -14.99 -9.98
CA GLY A 215 5.75 -14.82 -11.12
C GLY A 215 6.31 -13.44 -11.27
#